data_d034d64eb55ad2b2a10d396ab60960d2
#
_entry.id   d034d64eb55ad2b2a10d396ab60960d2
#
_cell.length_a   1.000
_cell.length_b   1.000
_cell.length_c   1.000
_cell.angle_alpha   90.00
_cell.angle_beta   90.00
_cell.angle_gamma   90.00
#
_symmetry.space_group_name_H-M   'P 1'
#
loop_
_entity.id
_entity.type
_entity.pdbx_description
1 polymer ?
#
loop_
_entity_poly.entity_id
_entity_poly.type
_entity_poly.pdbx_seq_one_letter_code
_entity_poly.pdbx_strand_id
1 'polypeptide(L)'
;NAYFERPQALAAIAKAIAEAGKSGAAKMRYIPDPDSPGQQICTTPGMPQDVRISPDGSTFYIADMMVDGVHVVDGESFKQTGFIPTGKGAHGIYPSRDGKSFYVANRGSNKIRGTPNGPGSVSVVDFATQKVTKTWEIPGGGSPDMGNVSVNGKYLWLGGRYDDTVYRFDTDTGAVDKIKVGREPHGLTVWPQPGRYSLGHTGNLR
;
A
#
# COMPACT_ATOMS: atom_id res chain seq x y z
N ASN A 1 4.39 15.32 15.01
CA ASN A 1 5.56 15.65 14.18
C ASN A 1 6.90 15.40 14.86
N ALA A 2 6.98 15.47 16.19
CA ALA A 2 8.20 15.17 16.94
C ALA A 2 8.65 13.70 16.85
N TYR A 3 7.78 12.79 16.41
CA TYR A 3 8.10 11.36 16.32
C TYR A 3 9.06 11.05 15.18
N PHE A 4 8.86 11.66 14.01
CA PHE A 4 9.72 11.43 12.83
C PHE A 4 11.04 12.20 12.84
N GLU A 5 11.18 13.18 13.71
CA GLU A 5 12.42 13.94 13.88
C GLU A 5 13.42 13.22 14.81
N ARG A 6 13.05 12.10 15.40
CA ARG A 6 13.93 11.32 16.28
C ARG A 6 14.68 10.25 15.46
N PRO A 7 16.00 10.19 15.54
CA PRO A 7 16.78 9.11 14.92
C PRO A 7 16.28 7.71 15.29
N GLN A 8 15.72 7.56 16.49
CA GLN A 8 15.11 6.32 16.97
C GLN A 8 13.88 5.90 16.16
N ALA A 9 13.07 6.84 15.64
CA ALA A 9 11.91 6.50 14.84
C ALA A 9 12.30 5.94 13.47
N LEU A 10 13.31 6.51 12.84
CA LEU A 10 13.85 5.96 11.58
C LEU A 10 14.46 4.58 11.78
N ALA A 11 15.20 4.38 12.88
CA ALA A 11 15.74 3.07 13.23
C ALA A 11 14.62 2.07 13.53
N ALA A 12 13.52 2.50 14.18
CA ALA A 12 12.36 1.69 14.45
C ALA A 12 11.64 1.26 13.17
N ILE A 13 11.43 2.19 12.23
CA ILE A 13 10.85 1.90 10.90
C ILE A 13 11.73 0.90 10.15
N ALA A 14 13.03 1.14 10.08
CA ALA A 14 13.95 0.22 9.42
C ALA A 14 13.94 -1.18 10.04
N LYS A 15 13.84 -1.27 11.37
CA LYS A 15 13.73 -2.54 12.08
C LYS A 15 12.39 -3.22 11.83
N ALA A 16 11.27 -2.49 11.81
CA ALA A 16 9.96 -3.03 11.50
C ALA A 16 9.90 -3.60 10.08
N ILE A 17 10.47 -2.89 9.09
CA ILE A 17 10.60 -3.38 7.71
C ILE A 17 11.47 -4.66 7.68
N ALA A 18 12.57 -4.67 8.41
CA ALA A 18 13.45 -5.84 8.48
C ALA A 18 12.76 -7.04 9.13
N GLU A 19 11.95 -6.84 10.17
CA GLU A 19 11.18 -7.93 10.80
C GLU A 19 10.06 -8.43 9.90
N ALA A 20 9.32 -7.56 9.23
CA ALA A 20 8.33 -7.95 8.21
C ALA A 20 8.99 -8.73 7.06
N GLY A 21 10.18 -8.35 6.65
CA GLY A 21 10.97 -9.07 5.64
C GLY A 21 11.57 -10.39 6.12
N LYS A 22 11.74 -10.60 7.44
CA LYS A 22 12.34 -11.84 7.98
C LYS A 22 11.42 -13.05 7.87
N SER A 23 10.11 -12.88 7.90
CA SER A 23 9.17 -13.97 7.61
C SER A 23 9.38 -14.55 6.21
N GLY A 24 10.18 -13.88 5.40
CA GLY A 24 10.44 -14.16 4.03
C GLY A 24 11.89 -14.06 3.57
N ALA A 25 12.89 -14.13 4.45
CA ALA A 25 14.31 -14.09 4.09
C ALA A 25 14.78 -15.26 3.19
N ALA A 26 13.94 -15.69 2.28
CA ALA A 26 14.32 -16.59 1.23
C ALA A 26 14.82 -15.79 0.04
N LYS A 27 15.88 -16.27 -0.53
CA LYS A 27 16.48 -15.80 -1.78
C LYS A 27 15.42 -15.65 -2.87
N MET A 28 15.52 -14.61 -3.67
CA MET A 28 14.75 -14.51 -4.92
C MET A 28 14.86 -15.84 -5.67
N ARG A 29 13.73 -16.34 -6.12
CA ARG A 29 13.63 -17.59 -6.89
C ARG A 29 13.01 -17.28 -8.23
N TYR A 30 13.49 -17.94 -9.25
CA TYR A 30 12.82 -18.00 -10.54
C TYR A 30 11.99 -19.27 -10.57
N ILE A 31 10.69 -19.10 -10.77
CA ILE A 31 9.73 -20.21 -10.91
C ILE A 31 9.04 -20.09 -12.27
N PRO A 32 8.51 -21.20 -12.83
CA PRO A 32 7.66 -21.10 -14.02
C PRO A 32 6.53 -20.09 -13.79
N ASP A 33 6.28 -19.22 -14.78
CA ASP A 33 5.16 -18.29 -14.70
C ASP A 33 3.85 -19.06 -14.94
N PRO A 34 2.94 -19.13 -13.94
CA PRO A 34 1.70 -19.87 -14.09
C PRO A 34 0.76 -19.29 -15.15
N ASP A 35 0.94 -17.99 -15.48
CA ASP A 35 0.09 -17.27 -16.43
C ASP A 35 0.73 -17.11 -17.82
N SER A 36 1.98 -17.56 -17.98
CA SER A 36 2.75 -17.42 -19.24
C SER A 36 3.62 -18.66 -19.48
N PRO A 37 3.07 -19.73 -20.07
CA PRO A 37 3.80 -20.97 -20.31
C PRO A 37 5.15 -20.76 -21.02
N GLY A 38 6.20 -21.40 -20.50
CA GLY A 38 7.56 -21.26 -21.02
C GLY A 38 8.35 -20.06 -20.52
N GLN A 39 7.74 -19.16 -19.75
CA GLN A 39 8.42 -18.07 -19.08
C GLN A 39 8.69 -18.38 -17.59
N GLN A 40 9.63 -17.61 -17.03
CA GLN A 40 9.91 -17.65 -15.60
C GLN A 40 9.62 -16.32 -14.96
N ILE A 41 9.05 -16.32 -13.77
CA ILE A 41 8.91 -15.14 -12.93
C ILE A 41 9.85 -15.21 -11.73
N CYS A 42 10.36 -14.06 -11.35
CA CYS A 42 11.06 -13.90 -10.10
C CYS A 42 10.05 -13.78 -8.96
N THR A 43 10.22 -14.58 -7.93
CA THR A 43 9.39 -14.55 -6.73
C THR A 43 10.22 -14.48 -5.47
N THR A 44 9.66 -13.93 -4.43
CA THR A 44 10.19 -13.94 -3.06
C THR A 44 9.07 -14.31 -2.10
N PRO A 45 9.38 -14.80 -0.88
CA PRO A 45 8.34 -15.10 0.12
C PRO A 45 7.64 -13.87 0.68
N GLY A 46 8.24 -12.70 0.54
CA GLY A 46 7.69 -11.41 0.92
C GLY A 46 8.34 -10.28 0.13
N MET A 47 7.58 -9.22 -0.11
CA MET A 47 8.06 -8.01 -0.77
C MET A 47 7.35 -6.79 -0.18
N PRO A 48 7.80 -6.32 1.00
CA PRO A 48 7.27 -5.10 1.61
C PRO A 48 7.42 -3.90 0.67
N GLN A 49 6.34 -3.11 0.53
CA GLN A 49 6.28 -1.98 -0.40
C GLN A 49 6.13 -0.64 0.32
N ASP A 50 5.27 -0.58 1.31
CA ASP A 50 4.98 0.66 2.03
C ASP A 50 4.81 0.39 3.52
N VAL A 51 5.12 1.38 4.34
CA VAL A 51 4.96 1.32 5.79
C VAL A 51 4.26 2.58 6.30
N ARG A 52 3.29 2.37 7.19
CA ARG A 52 2.61 3.46 7.91
C ARG A 52 2.54 3.14 9.40
N ILE A 53 2.44 4.20 10.17
CA ILE A 53 2.25 4.11 11.60
C ILE A 53 0.78 4.42 11.94
N SER A 54 0.26 3.77 12.97
CA SER A 54 -1.06 4.08 13.53
C SER A 54 -1.14 5.53 14.02
N PRO A 55 -2.35 6.10 14.13
CA PRO A 55 -2.54 7.48 14.60
C PRO A 55 -1.93 7.77 15.98
N ASP A 56 -1.90 6.77 16.86
CA ASP A 56 -1.33 6.83 18.20
C ASP A 56 0.18 6.54 18.25
N GLY A 57 0.76 6.11 17.12
CA GLY A 57 2.17 5.82 17.03
C GLY A 57 2.61 4.45 17.56
N SER A 58 1.67 3.61 17.97
CA SER A 58 1.97 2.34 18.64
C SER A 58 2.18 1.15 17.70
N THR A 59 1.70 1.24 16.45
CA THR A 59 1.65 0.09 15.55
C THR A 59 2.15 0.48 14.16
N PHE A 60 2.98 -0.36 13.55
CA PHE A 60 3.37 -0.26 12.14
C PHE A 60 2.53 -1.20 11.29
N TYR A 61 2.06 -0.67 10.17
CA TYR A 61 1.36 -1.40 9.11
C TYR A 61 2.24 -1.46 7.89
N ILE A 62 2.55 -2.66 7.40
CA ILE A 62 3.50 -2.87 6.30
C ILE A 62 2.79 -3.64 5.20
N ALA A 63 2.54 -2.97 4.07
CA ALA A 63 1.98 -3.64 2.89
C ALA A 63 3.02 -4.56 2.28
N ASP A 64 2.62 -5.80 2.02
CA ASP A 64 3.47 -6.79 1.36
C ASP A 64 2.78 -7.34 0.12
N MET A 65 3.36 -7.02 -1.03
CA MET A 65 2.82 -7.34 -2.34
C MET A 65 2.77 -8.84 -2.62
N MET A 66 3.73 -9.62 -2.09
CA MET A 66 3.86 -11.05 -2.43
C MET A 66 2.92 -11.93 -1.63
N VAL A 67 2.44 -11.44 -0.47
CA VAL A 67 1.54 -12.19 0.41
C VAL A 67 0.12 -11.61 0.45
N ASP A 68 -0.16 -10.61 -0.39
CA ASP A 68 -1.50 -10.03 -0.59
C ASP A 68 -2.11 -9.50 0.71
N GLY A 69 -1.34 -8.73 1.48
CA GLY A 69 -1.82 -8.20 2.75
C GLY A 69 -0.88 -7.25 3.46
N VAL A 70 -1.25 -6.95 4.70
CA VAL A 70 -0.56 -5.99 5.55
C VAL A 70 -0.10 -6.68 6.83
N HIS A 71 1.20 -6.67 7.10
CA HIS A 71 1.74 -7.09 8.39
C HIS A 71 1.46 -6.01 9.43
N VAL A 72 1.09 -6.45 10.62
CA VAL A 72 0.90 -5.61 11.81
C VAL A 72 2.07 -5.86 12.75
N VAL A 73 2.80 -4.81 13.07
CA VAL A 73 4.01 -4.88 13.90
C VAL A 73 3.87 -3.92 15.07
N ASP A 74 4.08 -4.43 16.26
CA ASP A 74 4.09 -3.65 17.49
C ASP A 74 5.26 -2.66 17.51
N GLY A 75 4.98 -1.40 17.80
CA GLY A 75 5.93 -0.29 17.68
C GLY A 75 6.98 -0.24 18.80
N GLU A 76 6.80 -0.97 19.87
CA GLU A 76 7.74 -1.04 21.00
C GLU A 76 8.65 -2.27 20.90
N SER A 77 8.05 -3.44 20.76
CA SER A 77 8.79 -4.71 20.69
C SER A 77 9.32 -5.04 19.30
N PHE A 78 8.81 -4.39 18.26
CA PHE A 78 9.09 -4.65 16.83
C PHE A 78 8.79 -6.08 16.40
N LYS A 79 7.85 -6.73 17.06
CA LYS A 79 7.39 -8.06 16.69
C LYS A 79 6.12 -7.96 15.87
N GLN A 80 5.99 -8.86 14.91
CA GLN A 80 4.74 -9.01 14.19
C GLN A 80 3.68 -9.57 15.15
N THR A 81 2.56 -8.87 15.27
CA THR A 81 1.44 -9.21 16.12
C THR A 81 0.22 -9.68 15.34
N GLY A 82 0.19 -9.38 14.03
CA GLY A 82 -0.93 -9.74 13.18
C GLY A 82 -0.62 -9.68 11.70
N PHE A 83 -1.63 -10.08 10.91
CA PHE A 83 -1.63 -9.96 9.46
C PHE A 83 -3.06 -9.70 9.00
N ILE A 84 -3.24 -8.74 8.11
CA ILE A 84 -4.53 -8.34 7.55
C ILE A 84 -4.54 -8.73 6.07
N PRO A 85 -5.25 -9.80 5.68
CA PRO A 85 -5.44 -10.12 4.27
C PRO A 85 -6.17 -8.98 3.55
N THR A 86 -5.70 -8.59 2.36
CA THR A 86 -6.32 -7.56 1.52
C THR A 86 -6.57 -8.10 0.11
N GLY A 87 -6.59 -7.25 -0.89
CA GLY A 87 -6.63 -7.69 -2.28
C GLY A 87 -5.25 -8.06 -2.81
N LYS A 88 -5.22 -8.60 -4.03
CA LYS A 88 -3.99 -9.05 -4.68
C LYS A 88 -2.96 -7.94 -4.88
N GLY A 89 -1.75 -8.16 -4.40
CA GLY A 89 -0.64 -7.24 -4.58
C GLY A 89 -0.75 -5.97 -3.73
N ALA A 90 -0.92 -6.11 -2.42
CA ALA A 90 -0.94 -5.00 -1.46
C ALA A 90 0.31 -4.13 -1.62
N HIS A 91 0.13 -2.83 -1.86
CA HIS A 91 1.24 -1.97 -2.25
C HIS A 91 1.29 -0.68 -1.41
N GLY A 92 0.48 0.33 -1.69
CA GLY A 92 0.48 1.59 -0.95
C GLY A 92 -0.52 1.60 0.19
N ILE A 93 -0.18 2.26 1.30
CA ILE A 93 -1.06 2.45 2.47
C ILE A 93 -1.27 3.94 2.69
N TYR A 94 -2.54 4.35 2.81
CA TYR A 94 -2.91 5.77 2.95
C TYR A 94 -3.90 5.95 4.10
N PRO A 95 -3.50 6.53 5.24
CA PRO A 95 -4.41 6.84 6.34
C PRO A 95 -5.51 7.81 5.92
N SER A 96 -6.74 7.54 6.36
CA SER A 96 -7.84 8.49 6.27
C SER A 96 -7.56 9.75 7.09
N ARG A 97 -8.12 10.89 6.70
CA ARG A 97 -7.85 12.16 7.39
C ARG A 97 -8.46 12.23 8.79
N ASP A 98 -9.49 11.47 9.05
CA ASP A 98 -10.10 11.35 10.38
C ASP A 98 -9.35 10.37 11.30
N GLY A 99 -8.35 9.66 10.79
CA GLY A 99 -7.54 8.70 11.53
C GLY A 99 -8.27 7.42 11.97
N LYS A 100 -9.45 7.13 11.40
CA LYS A 100 -10.22 5.93 11.76
C LYS A 100 -9.88 4.73 10.90
N SER A 101 -9.47 4.97 9.66
CA SER A 101 -9.19 3.92 8.68
C SER A 101 -7.91 4.19 7.91
N PHE A 102 -7.48 3.21 7.16
CA PHE A 102 -6.50 3.39 6.09
C PHE A 102 -6.91 2.61 4.85
N TYR A 103 -6.43 3.09 3.71
CA TYR A 103 -6.69 2.54 2.41
C TYR A 103 -5.46 1.77 1.93
N VAL A 104 -5.64 0.54 1.46
CA VAL A 104 -4.57 -0.28 0.88
C VAL A 104 -4.82 -0.40 -0.62
N ALA A 105 -3.90 0.12 -1.41
CA ALA A 105 -3.93 -0.06 -2.85
C ALA A 105 -3.47 -1.49 -3.19
N ASN A 106 -4.37 -2.28 -3.76
CA ASN A 106 -4.09 -3.63 -4.22
C ASN A 106 -3.91 -3.58 -5.74
N ARG A 107 -2.69 -3.66 -6.22
CA ARG A 107 -2.38 -3.42 -7.64
C ARG A 107 -2.78 -4.53 -8.60
N GLY A 108 -3.44 -5.60 -8.14
CA GLY A 108 -3.86 -6.72 -8.97
C GLY A 108 -2.70 -7.57 -9.47
N SER A 109 -1.52 -7.42 -8.87
CA SER A 109 -0.34 -8.19 -9.23
C SER A 109 0.56 -8.38 -8.02
N ASN A 110 0.95 -9.62 -7.78
CA ASN A 110 2.03 -10.00 -6.88
C ASN A 110 3.30 -10.42 -7.64
N LYS A 111 3.41 -10.03 -8.90
CA LYS A 111 4.62 -10.23 -9.71
C LYS A 111 5.55 -9.03 -9.56
N ILE A 112 6.85 -9.29 -9.48
CA ILE A 112 7.88 -8.24 -9.43
C ILE A 112 7.90 -7.46 -10.75
N ARG A 113 7.66 -8.15 -11.86
CA ARG A 113 7.54 -7.57 -13.21
C ARG A 113 6.40 -8.22 -13.95
N GLY A 114 5.83 -7.50 -14.89
CA GLY A 114 4.82 -8.01 -15.79
C GLY A 114 3.43 -7.44 -15.57
N THR A 115 2.49 -7.99 -16.31
CA THR A 115 1.09 -7.57 -16.28
C THR A 115 0.40 -7.99 -14.97
N PRO A 116 -0.69 -7.33 -14.61
CA PRO A 116 -1.55 -7.78 -13.52
C PRO A 116 -2.00 -9.24 -13.71
N ASN A 117 -2.09 -9.98 -12.63
CA ASN A 117 -2.56 -11.36 -12.61
C ASN A 117 -3.80 -11.54 -11.72
N GLY A 118 -4.49 -10.45 -11.47
CA GLY A 118 -5.77 -10.36 -10.77
C GLY A 118 -6.38 -8.97 -10.89
N PRO A 119 -7.58 -8.76 -10.39
CA PRO A 119 -8.20 -7.45 -10.33
C PRO A 119 -7.50 -6.57 -9.31
N GLY A 120 -7.26 -5.30 -9.68
CA GLY A 120 -6.86 -4.29 -8.70
C GLY A 120 -8.08 -3.75 -7.95
N SER A 121 -7.84 -3.34 -6.72
CA SER A 121 -8.89 -2.83 -5.83
C SER A 121 -8.29 -1.93 -4.75
N VAL A 122 -9.14 -1.35 -3.91
CA VAL A 122 -8.71 -0.67 -2.68
C VAL A 122 -9.41 -1.33 -1.50
N SER A 123 -8.63 -1.81 -0.53
CA SER A 123 -9.17 -2.30 0.74
C SER A 123 -9.22 -1.17 1.77
N VAL A 124 -10.37 -0.98 2.41
CA VAL A 124 -10.54 -0.04 3.54
C VAL A 124 -10.39 -0.82 4.82
N VAL A 125 -9.39 -0.49 5.60
CA VAL A 125 -9.08 -1.16 6.87
C VAL A 125 -9.38 -0.22 8.02
N ASP A 126 -10.11 -0.69 9.00
CA ASP A 126 -10.37 0.05 10.24
C ASP A 126 -9.21 -0.11 11.22
N PHE A 127 -8.69 0.99 11.76
CA PHE A 127 -7.54 0.97 12.67
C PHE A 127 -7.83 0.28 13.99
N ALA A 128 -9.05 0.43 14.54
CA ALA A 128 -9.40 -0.08 15.86
C ALA A 128 -9.57 -1.61 15.85
N THR A 129 -10.17 -2.15 14.78
CA THR A 129 -10.45 -3.59 14.66
C THR A 129 -9.38 -4.33 13.86
N GLN A 130 -8.53 -3.62 13.12
CA GLN A 130 -7.52 -4.18 12.21
C GLN A 130 -8.12 -5.14 11.18
N LYS A 131 -9.31 -4.80 10.67
CA LYS A 131 -10.05 -5.62 9.70
C LYS A 131 -10.39 -4.81 8.46
N VAL A 132 -10.42 -5.48 7.32
CA VAL A 132 -11.02 -4.92 6.10
C VAL A 132 -12.52 -4.78 6.32
N THR A 133 -13.01 -3.57 6.19
CA THR A 133 -14.45 -3.23 6.35
C THR A 133 -15.15 -3.07 5.02
N LYS A 134 -14.41 -2.67 3.97
CA LYS A 134 -14.91 -2.51 2.59
C LYS A 134 -13.81 -2.85 1.60
N THR A 135 -14.19 -3.26 0.42
CA THR A 135 -13.31 -3.34 -0.75
C THR A 135 -13.95 -2.58 -1.89
N TRP A 136 -13.21 -1.64 -2.48
CA TRP A 136 -13.64 -0.88 -3.65
C TRP A 136 -13.06 -1.52 -4.90
N GLU A 137 -13.94 -2.12 -5.68
CA GLU A 137 -13.59 -2.72 -6.95
C GLU A 137 -13.44 -1.65 -8.03
N ILE A 138 -12.53 -1.88 -8.99
CA ILE A 138 -12.36 -0.99 -10.13
C ILE A 138 -13.15 -1.57 -11.31
N PRO A 139 -14.22 -0.93 -11.78
CA PRO A 139 -14.99 -1.41 -12.91
C PRO A 139 -14.13 -1.66 -14.15
N GLY A 140 -14.20 -2.87 -14.71
CA GLY A 140 -13.36 -3.30 -15.83
C GLY A 140 -11.90 -3.58 -15.46
N GLY A 141 -11.61 -3.70 -14.16
CA GLY A 141 -10.26 -3.93 -13.65
C GLY A 141 -9.40 -2.66 -13.61
N GLY A 142 -8.19 -2.82 -13.09
CA GLY A 142 -7.21 -1.76 -12.97
C GLY A 142 -6.01 -2.19 -12.14
N SER A 143 -5.06 -1.29 -11.99
CA SER A 143 -3.80 -1.55 -11.29
C SER A 143 -3.42 -0.36 -10.40
N PRO A 144 -4.21 -0.04 -9.35
CA PRO A 144 -3.91 1.07 -8.46
C PRO A 144 -2.58 0.80 -7.73
N ASP A 145 -1.71 1.78 -7.73
CA ASP A 145 -0.36 1.64 -7.19
C ASP A 145 -0.12 2.64 -6.05
N MET A 146 0.45 3.78 -6.36
CA MET A 146 0.85 4.77 -5.38
C MET A 146 0.11 6.10 -5.57
N GLY A 147 -0.09 6.83 -4.48
CA GLY A 147 -0.75 8.12 -4.54
C GLY A 147 -0.89 8.82 -3.19
N ASN A 148 -2.00 9.51 -3.00
CA ASN A 148 -2.26 10.29 -1.80
C ASN A 148 -3.75 10.54 -1.59
N VAL A 149 -4.11 10.79 -0.32
CA VAL A 149 -5.44 11.30 0.07
C VAL A 149 -5.45 12.81 -0.04
N SER A 150 -6.51 13.39 -0.58
CA SER A 150 -6.70 14.85 -0.62
C SER A 150 -6.74 15.45 0.79
N VAL A 151 -6.44 16.77 0.90
CA VAL A 151 -6.35 17.47 2.18
C VAL A 151 -7.64 17.38 3.00
N ASN A 152 -8.78 17.42 2.33
CA ASN A 152 -10.11 17.32 2.95
C ASN A 152 -10.56 15.87 3.20
N GLY A 153 -9.74 14.88 2.85
CA GLY A 153 -10.04 13.47 3.03
C GLY A 153 -11.01 12.88 2.01
N LYS A 154 -11.61 13.70 1.14
CA LYS A 154 -12.71 13.29 0.25
C LYS A 154 -12.29 12.36 -0.88
N TYR A 155 -11.05 12.47 -1.33
CA TYR A 155 -10.57 11.69 -2.47
C TYR A 155 -9.26 11.00 -2.17
N LEU A 156 -9.18 9.71 -2.55
CA LEU A 156 -7.95 8.97 -2.68
C LEU A 156 -7.55 8.96 -4.16
N TRP A 157 -6.34 9.46 -4.45
CA TRP A 157 -5.78 9.49 -5.79
C TRP A 157 -4.67 8.45 -5.91
N LEU A 158 -4.72 7.61 -6.93
CA LEU A 158 -3.75 6.54 -7.16
C LEU A 158 -3.32 6.52 -8.63
N GLY A 159 -2.04 6.29 -8.88
CA GLY A 159 -1.56 5.95 -10.22
C GLY A 159 -1.99 4.54 -10.59
N GLY A 160 -2.35 4.31 -11.83
CA GLY A 160 -2.64 3.00 -12.39
C GLY A 160 -1.50 2.54 -13.28
N ARG A 161 -0.49 1.92 -12.68
CA ARG A 161 0.80 1.67 -13.31
C ARG A 161 0.73 0.88 -14.62
N TYR A 162 -0.14 -0.13 -14.69
CA TYR A 162 -0.20 -1.02 -15.85
C TYR A 162 -1.33 -0.70 -16.83
N ASP A 163 -2.09 0.35 -16.58
CA ASP A 163 -3.26 0.75 -17.39
C ASP A 163 -3.26 2.24 -17.77
N ASP A 164 -2.12 2.92 -17.56
CA ASP A 164 -1.88 4.29 -18.01
C ASP A 164 -2.98 5.27 -17.53
N THR A 165 -3.38 5.13 -16.28
CA THR A 165 -4.55 5.78 -15.70
C THR A 165 -4.20 6.39 -14.36
N VAL A 166 -4.83 7.49 -14.00
CA VAL A 166 -4.93 7.96 -12.62
C VAL A 166 -6.36 7.70 -12.15
N TYR A 167 -6.48 7.05 -11.00
CA TYR A 167 -7.75 6.81 -10.33
C TYR A 167 -8.03 7.89 -9.31
N ARG A 168 -9.29 8.33 -9.24
CA ARG A 168 -9.81 9.15 -8.14
C ARG A 168 -10.96 8.42 -7.49
N PHE A 169 -10.73 7.90 -6.29
CA PHE A 169 -11.78 7.27 -5.48
C PHE A 169 -12.44 8.31 -4.58
N ASP A 170 -13.75 8.35 -4.54
CA ASP A 170 -14.51 9.02 -3.49
C ASP A 170 -14.44 8.15 -2.22
N THR A 171 -13.94 8.72 -1.12
CA THR A 171 -13.66 7.93 0.10
C THR A 171 -14.89 7.56 0.90
N ASP A 172 -16.02 8.21 0.67
CA ASP A 172 -17.29 7.88 1.34
C ASP A 172 -18.00 6.71 0.64
N THR A 173 -18.02 6.76 -0.70
CA THR A 173 -18.79 5.82 -1.52
C THR A 173 -17.96 4.71 -2.15
N GLY A 174 -16.66 4.94 -2.36
CA GLY A 174 -15.79 4.05 -3.12
C GLY A 174 -15.95 4.18 -4.65
N ALA A 175 -16.77 5.12 -5.11
CA ALA A 175 -16.90 5.40 -6.54
C ALA A 175 -15.56 5.86 -7.12
N VAL A 176 -15.23 5.37 -8.32
CA VAL A 176 -13.93 5.64 -8.95
C VAL A 176 -14.09 6.26 -10.32
N ASP A 177 -13.37 7.35 -10.54
CA ASP A 177 -13.12 7.92 -11.85
C ASP A 177 -11.79 7.44 -12.39
N LYS A 178 -11.73 7.22 -13.71
CA LYS A 178 -10.52 6.85 -14.43
C LYS A 178 -10.09 8.00 -15.35
N ILE A 179 -8.91 8.52 -15.15
CA ILE A 179 -8.33 9.62 -15.92
C ILE A 179 -7.17 9.07 -16.72
N LYS A 180 -7.33 8.99 -18.03
CA LYS A 180 -6.26 8.51 -18.91
C LYS A 180 -5.09 9.48 -18.90
N VAL A 181 -3.88 8.94 -18.72
CA VAL A 181 -2.62 9.71 -18.68
C VAL A 181 -1.55 9.05 -19.56
N GLY A 182 -0.30 9.45 -19.41
CA GLY A 182 0.83 8.81 -20.06
C GLY A 182 1.15 7.43 -19.50
N ARG A 183 2.13 6.77 -20.11
CA ARG A 183 2.50 5.38 -19.78
C ARG A 183 3.07 5.25 -18.37
N GLU A 184 2.68 4.18 -17.70
CA GLU A 184 3.21 3.72 -16.43
C GLU A 184 3.28 4.82 -15.34
N PRO A 185 2.18 5.53 -15.02
CA PRO A 185 2.21 6.51 -13.96
C PRO A 185 2.58 5.82 -12.63
N HIS A 186 3.69 6.25 -12.05
CA HIS A 186 4.23 5.66 -10.83
C HIS A 186 4.59 6.75 -9.82
N GLY A 187 3.84 6.79 -8.75
CA GLY A 187 3.91 7.85 -7.77
C GLY A 187 3.05 9.06 -8.16
N LEU A 188 2.36 9.60 -7.18
CA LEU A 188 1.47 10.73 -7.35
C LEU A 188 1.43 11.54 -6.07
N THR A 189 1.55 12.85 -6.20
CA THR A 189 1.37 13.79 -5.09
C THR A 189 0.14 14.64 -5.32
N VAL A 190 -0.71 14.73 -4.32
CA VAL A 190 -1.88 15.61 -4.31
C VAL A 190 -1.55 16.87 -3.51
N TRP A 191 -1.73 18.03 -4.10
CA TRP A 191 -1.49 19.31 -3.46
C TRP A 191 -2.81 20.07 -3.25
N PRO A 192 -2.96 20.81 -2.14
CA PRO A 192 -2.09 20.85 -0.96
C PRO A 192 -2.19 19.58 -0.11
N GLN A 193 -1.16 19.32 0.70
CA GLN A 193 -1.17 18.29 1.72
C GLN A 193 -1.21 18.91 3.10
N PRO A 194 -1.90 18.31 4.08
CA PRO A 194 -1.82 18.75 5.46
C PRO A 194 -0.44 18.44 6.02
N GLY A 195 0.05 19.33 6.85
CA GLY A 195 1.38 19.22 7.44
C GLY A 195 2.44 20.02 6.71
N ARG A 196 3.63 20.05 7.30
CA ARG A 196 4.72 20.92 6.88
C ARG A 196 5.55 20.36 5.74
N TYR A 197 5.55 19.04 5.57
CA TYR A 197 6.37 18.35 4.58
C TYR A 197 5.56 17.27 3.86
N SER A 198 5.73 17.18 2.56
CA SER A 198 5.38 16.02 1.77
C SER A 198 6.64 15.17 1.58
N LEU A 199 6.62 13.93 2.04
CA LEU A 199 7.73 13.00 1.86
C LEU A 199 7.46 12.13 0.63
N GLY A 200 7.73 12.70 -0.55
CA GLY A 200 7.61 11.96 -1.82
C GLY A 200 6.23 11.32 -2.03
N HIS A 201 6.19 10.26 -2.79
CA HIS A 201 4.95 9.57 -3.16
C HIS A 201 4.30 8.79 -2.01
N THR A 202 5.01 8.56 -0.93
CA THR A 202 4.49 7.88 0.27
C THR A 202 4.14 8.84 1.39
N GLY A 203 4.41 10.13 1.23
CA GLY A 203 4.30 11.11 2.30
C GLY A 203 2.89 11.62 2.52
N ASN A 204 2.17 10.98 3.42
CA ASN A 204 1.00 11.56 4.06
C ASN A 204 1.42 12.09 5.43
N LEU A 205 1.92 13.31 5.47
CA LEU A 205 2.18 13.98 6.74
C LEU A 205 0.90 14.66 7.22
N ARG A 206 0.61 14.50 8.48
CA ARG A 206 -0.42 15.22 9.21
C ARG A 206 0.08 16.59 9.66
#